data_4ecdc48be8f3f722ddf4c8ed42d0d889
#
_entry.id   4ecdc48be8f3f722ddf4c8ed42d0d889
#
_cell.length_a   1.000
_cell.length_b   1.000
_cell.length_c   1.000
_cell.angle_alpha   90.00
_cell.angle_beta   90.00
_cell.angle_gamma   90.00
#
_symmetry.space_group_name_H-M   'P 1'
#
loop_
_entity.id
_entity.type
_entity.pdbx_description
1 polymer ?
#
loop_
_entity_poly.entity_id
_entity_poly.type
_entity_poly.pdbx_seq_one_letter_code
_entity_poly.pdbx_strand_id
1 'polypeptide(L)'
;MLKNKLQQAILKTWSERGSDHFHLEVGLSGGVDSVVLLHVLTQLQPRLGYKLTAVHVNHQLQAPAAEWAVFCQDLCHAWQVPLRVEKVEVVQKQRLGIEAAARAARYQVYAKSAAHAVVLAHHADDQIETAFLGWLRGGGIRAMAAMPAWRSLNAQASGPLIWRPLLSV
;
A
#
# COMPACT_ATOMS: atom_id res chain seq x y z
N MET A 1 -22.10 -8.58 -4.04
CA MET A 1 -22.29 -7.54 -3.00
C MET A 1 -20.98 -6.92 -2.51
N LEU A 2 -19.97 -7.69 -2.07
CA LEU A 2 -18.66 -7.20 -1.59
C LEU A 2 -17.88 -6.41 -2.66
N LYS A 3 -17.80 -6.92 -3.90
CA LYS A 3 -17.14 -6.25 -5.03
C LYS A 3 -17.65 -4.82 -5.26
N ASN A 4 -18.95 -4.60 -5.13
CA ASN A 4 -19.54 -3.25 -5.28
C ASN A 4 -19.10 -2.30 -4.15
N LYS A 5 -18.97 -2.78 -2.91
CA LYS A 5 -18.53 -1.95 -1.78
C LYS A 5 -17.08 -1.50 -1.97
N LEU A 6 -16.18 -2.42 -2.35
CA LEU A 6 -14.78 -2.11 -2.61
C LEU A 6 -14.62 -1.08 -3.75
N GLN A 7 -15.32 -1.31 -4.87
CA GLN A 7 -15.31 -0.38 -5.98
C GLN A 7 -15.84 1.01 -5.60
N GLN A 8 -16.92 1.07 -4.81
CA GLN A 8 -17.48 2.34 -4.32
C GLN A 8 -16.51 3.08 -3.40
N ALA A 9 -15.84 2.39 -2.48
CA ALA A 9 -14.82 2.99 -1.60
C ALA A 9 -13.66 3.57 -2.41
N ILE A 10 -13.16 2.81 -3.39
CA ILE A 10 -12.10 3.26 -4.30
C ILE A 10 -12.55 4.49 -5.10
N LEU A 11 -13.72 4.45 -5.72
CA LEU A 11 -14.24 5.55 -6.53
C LEU A 11 -14.49 6.81 -5.71
N LYS A 12 -14.98 6.66 -4.46
CA LYS A 12 -15.18 7.77 -3.55
C LYS A 12 -13.89 8.52 -3.24
N THR A 13 -12.84 7.79 -2.84
CA THR A 13 -11.56 8.41 -2.51
C THR A 13 -10.77 8.82 -3.75
N TRP A 14 -10.99 8.14 -4.90
CA TRP A 14 -10.42 8.55 -6.19
C TRP A 14 -10.91 9.94 -6.61
N SER A 15 -12.20 10.23 -6.44
CA SER A 15 -12.76 11.53 -6.82
C SER A 15 -12.17 12.72 -6.06
N GLU A 16 -11.46 12.49 -4.97
CA GLU A 16 -10.81 13.55 -4.18
C GLU A 16 -9.53 14.10 -4.84
N ARG A 17 -8.74 13.22 -5.48
CA ARG A 17 -7.41 13.57 -6.01
C ARG A 17 -7.00 12.80 -7.26
N GLY A 18 -7.78 11.82 -7.70
CA GLY A 18 -7.46 10.99 -8.85
C GLY A 18 -7.51 11.76 -10.17
N SER A 19 -6.69 11.34 -11.12
CA SER A 19 -6.64 11.86 -12.49
C SER A 19 -6.38 10.71 -13.47
N ASP A 20 -6.88 10.80 -14.68
CA ASP A 20 -6.64 9.86 -15.79
C ASP A 20 -5.17 9.77 -16.21
N HIS A 21 -4.37 10.81 -15.90
CA HIS A 21 -2.92 10.80 -16.12
C HIS A 21 -2.11 10.24 -14.95
N PHE A 22 -2.76 9.79 -13.87
CA PHE A 22 -2.04 9.20 -12.75
C PHE A 22 -1.35 7.89 -13.12
N HIS A 23 -0.14 7.74 -12.61
CA HIS A 23 0.53 6.45 -12.49
C HIS A 23 0.37 5.97 -11.04
N LEU A 24 -0.30 4.85 -10.86
CA LEU A 24 -0.49 4.17 -9.57
C LEU A 24 0.46 2.98 -9.46
N GLU A 25 1.12 2.83 -8.32
CA GLU A 25 1.93 1.66 -8.01
C GLU A 25 1.39 0.97 -6.76
N VAL A 26 0.88 -0.26 -6.90
CA VAL A 26 0.33 -1.01 -5.76
C VAL A 26 1.43 -1.67 -4.96
N GLY A 27 1.48 -1.41 -3.65
CA GLY A 27 2.31 -2.16 -2.71
C GLY A 27 1.74 -3.57 -2.52
N LEU A 28 2.26 -4.54 -3.29
CA LEU A 28 1.78 -5.91 -3.33
C LEU A 28 2.58 -6.77 -2.35
N SER A 29 1.99 -7.09 -1.20
CA SER A 29 2.62 -7.96 -0.20
C SER A 29 2.49 -9.45 -0.53
N GLY A 30 1.53 -9.83 -1.36
CA GLY A 30 1.09 -11.22 -1.60
C GLY A 30 -0.05 -11.65 -0.67
N GLY A 31 -0.33 -10.90 0.40
CA GLY A 31 -1.50 -11.12 1.25
C GLY A 31 -2.81 -10.78 0.54
N VAL A 32 -3.92 -11.38 1.03
CA VAL A 32 -5.25 -11.31 0.40
C VAL A 32 -5.70 -9.89 0.09
N ASP A 33 -5.51 -8.94 1.01
CA ASP A 33 -6.00 -7.56 0.86
C ASP A 33 -5.28 -6.84 -0.27
N SER A 34 -3.95 -7.01 -0.39
CA SER A 34 -3.16 -6.41 -1.46
C SER A 34 -3.48 -7.02 -2.82
N VAL A 35 -3.77 -8.32 -2.88
CA VAL A 35 -4.19 -9.03 -4.10
C VAL A 35 -5.57 -8.56 -4.53
N VAL A 36 -6.53 -8.48 -3.60
CA VAL A 36 -7.89 -8.00 -3.88
C VAL A 36 -7.85 -6.55 -4.35
N LEU A 37 -7.07 -5.69 -3.70
CA LEU A 37 -6.92 -4.29 -4.12
C LEU A 37 -6.37 -4.20 -5.55
N LEU A 38 -5.29 -4.93 -5.86
CA LEU A 38 -4.72 -4.94 -7.21
C LEU A 38 -5.75 -5.42 -8.24
N HIS A 39 -6.48 -6.50 -7.94
CA HIS A 39 -7.53 -7.02 -8.82
C HIS A 39 -8.63 -5.99 -9.11
N VAL A 40 -9.13 -5.31 -8.08
CA VAL A 40 -10.17 -4.28 -8.27
C VAL A 40 -9.64 -3.10 -9.08
N LEU A 41 -8.38 -2.70 -8.85
CA LEU A 41 -7.77 -1.63 -9.63
C LEU A 41 -7.56 -2.02 -11.09
N THR A 42 -7.17 -3.27 -11.42
CA THR A 42 -7.11 -3.71 -12.83
C THR A 42 -8.46 -3.60 -13.53
N GLN A 43 -9.57 -3.88 -12.82
CA GLN A 43 -10.92 -3.77 -13.39
C GLN A 43 -11.38 -2.31 -13.56
N LEU A 44 -10.92 -1.39 -12.72
CA LEU A 44 -11.27 0.03 -12.80
C LEU A 44 -10.38 0.81 -13.79
N GLN A 45 -9.22 0.29 -14.14
CA GLN A 45 -8.24 0.94 -15.02
C GLN A 45 -8.83 1.41 -16.36
N PRO A 46 -9.59 0.58 -17.12
CA PRO A 46 -10.16 1.02 -18.39
C PRO A 46 -11.14 2.18 -18.27
N ARG A 47 -11.79 2.30 -17.11
CA ARG A 47 -12.78 3.36 -16.83
C ARG A 47 -12.13 4.66 -16.36
N LEU A 48 -11.05 4.56 -15.57
CA LEU A 48 -10.43 5.70 -14.88
C LEU A 48 -9.16 6.21 -15.57
N GLY A 49 -8.62 5.46 -16.55
CA GLY A 49 -7.54 5.90 -17.43
C GLY A 49 -6.13 5.94 -16.84
N TYR A 50 -5.95 5.58 -15.55
CA TYR A 50 -4.62 5.61 -14.93
C TYR A 50 -3.69 4.50 -15.43
N LYS A 51 -2.39 4.72 -15.36
CA LYS A 51 -1.38 3.68 -15.50
C LYS A 51 -1.27 2.89 -14.19
N LEU A 52 -1.22 1.55 -14.26
CA LEU A 52 -1.14 0.67 -13.10
C LEU A 52 0.14 -0.16 -13.14
N THR A 53 0.87 -0.18 -12.04
CA THR A 53 2.03 -1.04 -11.79
C THR A 53 1.97 -1.57 -10.37
N ALA A 54 2.84 -2.52 -10.02
CA ALA A 54 2.96 -3.05 -8.68
C ALA A 54 4.42 -3.08 -8.19
N VAL A 55 4.62 -3.05 -6.89
CA VAL A 55 5.91 -3.27 -6.24
C VAL A 55 5.76 -4.30 -5.13
N HIS A 56 6.59 -5.34 -5.17
CA HIS A 56 6.74 -6.29 -4.08
C HIS A 56 8.05 -6.03 -3.34
N VAL A 57 7.97 -5.82 -2.02
CA VAL A 57 9.15 -5.60 -1.17
C VAL A 57 9.45 -6.90 -0.42
N ASN A 58 10.53 -7.56 -0.83
CA ASN A 58 11.01 -8.79 -0.22
C ASN A 58 11.99 -8.46 0.92
N HIS A 59 11.55 -8.66 2.15
CA HIS A 59 12.34 -8.39 3.36
C HIS A 59 13.35 -9.49 3.71
N GLN A 60 13.35 -10.63 3.03
CA GLN A 60 14.23 -11.79 3.24
C GLN A 60 14.23 -12.34 4.69
N LEU A 61 13.19 -12.03 5.47
CA LEU A 61 13.11 -12.39 6.90
C LEU A 61 12.62 -13.82 7.14
N GLN A 62 12.03 -14.48 6.15
CA GLN A 62 11.44 -15.81 6.28
C GLN A 62 11.81 -16.68 5.10
N ALA A 63 11.97 -17.99 5.32
CA ALA A 63 12.25 -18.96 4.25
C ALA A 63 11.27 -18.90 3.06
N PRO A 64 9.94 -18.69 3.25
CA PRO A 64 8.98 -18.57 2.16
C PRO A 64 9.02 -17.22 1.40
N ALA A 65 9.90 -16.28 1.75
CA ALA A 65 9.92 -14.94 1.11
C ALA A 65 10.21 -15.00 -0.40
N ALA A 66 10.93 -16.03 -0.86
CA ALA A 66 11.16 -16.29 -2.27
C ALA A 66 9.88 -16.77 -2.97
N GLU A 67 9.10 -17.65 -2.32
CA GLU A 67 7.84 -18.17 -2.85
C GLU A 67 6.79 -17.07 -3.00
N TRP A 68 6.73 -16.13 -2.05
CA TRP A 68 5.86 -14.96 -2.13
C TRP A 68 6.22 -14.03 -3.29
N ALA A 69 7.52 -13.86 -3.57
CA ALA A 69 7.96 -13.07 -4.72
C ALA A 69 7.56 -13.73 -6.04
N VAL A 70 7.73 -15.07 -6.16
CA VAL A 70 7.28 -15.83 -7.33
C VAL A 70 5.77 -15.74 -7.51
N PHE A 71 5.00 -15.95 -6.43
CA PHE A 71 3.55 -15.80 -6.46
C PHE A 71 3.11 -14.40 -6.97
N CYS A 72 3.74 -13.34 -6.47
CA CYS A 72 3.44 -11.98 -6.94
C CYS A 72 3.80 -11.77 -8.42
N GLN A 73 4.90 -12.39 -8.89
CA GLN A 73 5.31 -12.33 -10.30
C GLN A 73 4.30 -13.03 -11.21
N ASP A 74 3.91 -14.26 -10.87
CA ASP A 74 2.94 -15.03 -11.63
C ASP A 74 1.58 -14.34 -11.70
N LEU A 75 1.13 -13.81 -10.56
CA LEU A 75 -0.12 -13.06 -10.47
C LEU A 75 -0.11 -11.81 -11.36
N CYS A 76 0.95 -11.02 -11.26
CA CYS A 76 1.08 -9.79 -12.05
C CYS A 76 1.23 -10.09 -13.55
N HIS A 77 1.95 -11.16 -13.91
CA HIS A 77 2.04 -11.61 -15.28
C HIS A 77 0.67 -12.01 -15.84
N ALA A 78 -0.11 -12.81 -15.09
CA ALA A 78 -1.45 -13.21 -15.50
C ALA A 78 -2.42 -12.03 -15.69
N TRP A 79 -2.25 -10.95 -14.93
CA TRP A 79 -3.07 -9.75 -15.02
C TRP A 79 -2.46 -8.64 -15.88
N GLN A 80 -1.31 -8.90 -16.51
CA GLN A 80 -0.60 -7.94 -17.37
C GLN A 80 -0.24 -6.63 -16.64
N VAL A 81 0.06 -6.73 -15.34
CA VAL A 81 0.50 -5.60 -14.52
C VAL A 81 2.02 -5.66 -14.38
N PRO A 82 2.78 -4.64 -14.82
CA PRO A 82 4.21 -4.60 -14.60
C PRO A 82 4.54 -4.61 -13.11
N LEU A 83 5.41 -5.55 -12.67
CA LEU A 83 5.85 -5.69 -11.29
C LEU A 83 7.35 -5.42 -11.19
N ARG A 84 7.76 -4.62 -10.20
CA ARG A 84 9.14 -4.59 -9.72
C ARG A 84 9.24 -5.29 -8.37
N VAL A 85 10.29 -6.08 -8.19
CA VAL A 85 10.60 -6.77 -6.93
C VAL A 85 11.84 -6.14 -6.32
N GLU A 86 11.68 -5.56 -5.14
CA GLU A 86 12.76 -4.90 -4.40
C GLU A 86 13.18 -5.77 -3.22
N LYS A 87 14.44 -6.19 -3.21
CA LYS A 87 15.04 -6.89 -2.07
C LYS A 87 15.57 -5.85 -1.09
N VAL A 88 15.18 -5.94 0.16
CA VAL A 88 15.64 -5.03 1.21
C VAL A 88 16.25 -5.83 2.35
N GLU A 89 17.38 -5.35 2.85
CA GLU A 89 17.95 -5.85 4.09
C GLU A 89 17.30 -5.11 5.27
N VAL A 90 16.70 -5.85 6.17
CA VAL A 90 16.15 -5.30 7.40
C VAL A 90 17.26 -5.22 8.44
N VAL A 91 17.94 -4.08 8.49
CA VAL A 91 18.93 -3.83 9.53
C VAL A 91 18.21 -3.57 10.85
N GLN A 92 18.32 -4.53 11.77
CA GLN A 92 17.74 -4.43 13.10
C GLN A 92 18.50 -3.35 13.91
N LYS A 93 17.94 -2.14 13.95
CA LYS A 93 18.43 -1.12 14.91
C LYS A 93 17.92 -1.51 16.30
N GLN A 94 18.82 -1.63 17.26
CA GLN A 94 18.57 -2.14 18.63
C GLN A 94 17.40 -1.51 19.39
N ARG A 95 16.82 -0.41 18.90
CA ARG A 95 15.67 0.30 19.52
C ARG A 95 14.33 0.12 18.81
N LEU A 96 14.31 -0.46 17.62
CA LEU A 96 13.09 -0.66 16.85
C LEU A 96 12.90 -2.17 16.64
N GLY A 97 11.75 -2.72 16.97
CA GLY A 97 11.42 -4.13 16.65
C GLY A 97 11.55 -4.40 15.15
N ILE A 98 11.72 -5.68 14.79
CA ILE A 98 11.87 -6.15 13.39
C ILE A 98 10.76 -5.60 12.51
N GLU A 99 9.53 -5.54 12.99
CA GLU A 99 8.36 -5.06 12.24
C GLU A 99 8.47 -3.58 11.88
N ALA A 100 8.89 -2.74 12.82
CA ALA A 100 9.10 -1.31 12.58
C ALA A 100 10.25 -1.07 11.58
N ALA A 101 11.32 -1.88 11.67
CA ALA A 101 12.45 -1.81 10.73
C ALA A 101 12.01 -2.25 9.32
N ALA A 102 11.25 -3.33 9.19
CA ALA A 102 10.69 -3.80 7.93
C ALA A 102 9.73 -2.76 7.32
N ARG A 103 8.89 -2.14 8.15
CA ARG A 103 8.02 -1.03 7.72
C ARG A 103 8.84 0.15 7.20
N ALA A 104 9.87 0.57 7.90
CA ALA A 104 10.74 1.67 7.49
C ALA A 104 11.43 1.37 6.15
N ALA A 105 11.99 0.16 5.97
CA ALA A 105 12.60 -0.28 4.72
C ALA A 105 11.61 -0.25 3.56
N ARG A 106 10.38 -0.72 3.77
CA ARG A 106 9.29 -0.68 2.79
C ARG A 106 8.97 0.75 2.35
N TYR A 107 8.86 1.68 3.30
CA TYR A 107 8.59 3.08 2.98
C TYR A 107 9.75 3.76 2.23
N GLN A 108 11.00 3.34 2.46
CA GLN A 108 12.13 3.80 1.65
C GLN A 108 12.04 3.34 0.18
N VAL A 109 11.55 2.12 -0.05
CA VAL A 109 11.28 1.63 -1.42
C VAL A 109 10.17 2.46 -2.07
N TYR A 110 9.09 2.72 -1.35
CA TYR A 110 7.97 3.54 -1.85
C TYR A 110 8.41 4.98 -2.18
N ALA A 111 9.30 5.55 -1.39
CA ALA A 111 9.80 6.92 -1.63
C ALA A 111 10.59 7.07 -2.94
N LYS A 112 11.14 5.96 -3.46
CA LYS A 112 11.85 5.91 -4.75
C LYS A 112 10.94 5.61 -5.93
N SER A 113 9.64 5.47 -5.71
CA SER A 113 8.68 5.21 -6.79
C SER A 113 8.58 6.41 -7.73
N ALA A 114 8.58 6.13 -9.03
CA ALA A 114 8.30 7.12 -10.07
C ALA A 114 6.77 7.31 -10.30
N ALA A 115 5.93 6.59 -9.56
CA ALA A 115 4.48 6.74 -9.62
C ALA A 115 4.02 8.03 -8.94
N HIS A 116 2.86 8.55 -9.33
CA HIS A 116 2.23 9.68 -8.65
C HIS A 116 1.71 9.28 -7.26
N ALA A 117 1.26 8.03 -7.14
CA ALA A 117 0.84 7.50 -5.85
C ALA A 117 1.20 6.02 -5.68
N VAL A 118 1.61 5.65 -4.45
CA VAL A 118 1.70 4.27 -4.00
C VAL A 118 0.41 3.91 -3.29
N VAL A 119 -0.25 2.84 -3.75
CA VAL A 119 -1.57 2.40 -3.26
C VAL A 119 -1.38 1.26 -2.28
N LEU A 120 -1.95 1.39 -1.09
CA LEU A 120 -1.82 0.40 -0.01
C LEU A 120 -3.20 -0.13 0.41
N ALA A 121 -3.28 -1.41 0.69
CA ALA A 121 -4.51 -2.12 1.04
C ALA A 121 -4.90 -2.03 2.52
N HIS A 122 -4.52 -0.97 3.23
CA HIS A 122 -4.98 -0.75 4.60
C HIS A 122 -6.50 -0.57 4.63
N HIS A 123 -7.16 -1.22 5.59
CA HIS A 123 -8.62 -1.25 5.75
C HIS A 123 -9.05 -0.77 7.15
N ALA A 124 -10.34 -0.90 7.48
CA ALA A 124 -10.89 -0.38 8.73
C ALA A 124 -10.24 -0.98 9.99
N ASP A 125 -9.91 -2.27 9.98
CA ASP A 125 -9.26 -2.92 11.12
C ASP A 125 -7.85 -2.36 11.39
N ASP A 126 -7.08 -2.03 10.33
CA ASP A 126 -5.79 -1.35 10.49
C ASP A 126 -5.94 0.04 11.13
N GLN A 127 -7.06 0.72 10.87
CA GLN A 127 -7.40 2.00 11.51
C GLN A 127 -7.61 1.82 13.00
N ILE A 128 -8.39 0.80 13.38
CA ILE A 128 -8.71 0.48 14.78
C ILE A 128 -7.43 0.09 15.51
N GLU A 129 -6.61 -0.77 14.93
CA GLU A 129 -5.33 -1.18 15.50
C GLU A 129 -4.39 0.02 15.70
N THR A 130 -4.25 0.88 14.69
CA THR A 130 -3.41 2.08 14.75
C THR A 130 -3.89 3.03 15.86
N ALA A 131 -5.19 3.27 15.96
CA ALA A 131 -5.78 4.13 16.98
C ALA A 131 -5.57 3.54 18.39
N PHE A 132 -5.78 2.23 18.55
CA PHE A 132 -5.62 1.53 19.82
C PHE A 132 -4.16 1.53 20.30
N LEU A 133 -3.22 1.22 19.42
CA LEU A 133 -1.78 1.30 19.71
C LEU A 133 -1.32 2.72 20.05
N GLY A 134 -1.88 3.72 19.36
CA GLY A 134 -1.63 5.13 19.67
C GLY A 134 -2.10 5.51 21.07
N TRP A 135 -3.27 5.03 21.47
CA TRP A 135 -3.83 5.24 22.80
C TRP A 135 -3.00 4.56 23.89
N LEU A 136 -2.64 3.29 23.71
CA LEU A 136 -1.80 2.54 24.67
C LEU A 136 -0.41 3.18 24.90
N ARG A 137 0.13 3.86 23.91
CA ARG A 137 1.42 4.59 24.00
C ARG A 137 1.30 5.96 24.63
N GLY A 138 0.13 6.33 25.16
CA GLY A 138 -0.11 7.63 25.80
C GLY A 138 -0.13 8.82 24.82
N GLY A 139 -0.35 8.58 23.53
CA GLY A 139 -0.27 9.59 22.49
C GLY A 139 -1.39 10.62 22.45
N GLY A 140 -2.35 10.60 23.41
CA GLY A 140 -3.46 11.53 23.49
C GLY A 140 -4.39 11.49 22.25
N ILE A 141 -5.28 12.48 22.14
CA ILE A 141 -6.28 12.57 21.05
C ILE A 141 -5.65 12.60 19.66
N ARG A 142 -4.47 13.19 19.51
CA ARG A 142 -3.76 13.25 18.21
C ARG A 142 -3.26 11.90 17.72
N ALA A 143 -2.91 10.98 18.62
CA ALA A 143 -2.49 9.63 18.27
C ALA A 143 -3.65 8.71 17.88
N MET A 144 -4.88 9.09 18.25
CA MET A 144 -6.13 8.44 17.83
C MET A 144 -6.62 8.95 16.47
N ALA A 145 -5.93 9.93 15.87
CA ALA A 145 -6.31 10.41 14.55
C ALA A 145 -6.19 9.29 13.52
N ALA A 146 -7.30 9.02 12.83
CA ALA A 146 -7.38 8.02 11.79
C ALA A 146 -6.38 8.32 10.65
N MET A 147 -5.85 7.26 10.03
CA MET A 147 -5.00 7.42 8.86
C MET A 147 -5.79 8.10 7.73
N PRO A 148 -5.27 9.15 7.09
CA PRO A 148 -5.96 9.75 5.96
C PRO A 148 -5.89 8.82 4.73
N ALA A 149 -6.94 8.89 3.89
CA ALA A 149 -6.97 8.16 2.63
C ALA A 149 -5.82 8.58 1.70
N TRP A 150 -5.52 9.87 1.67
CA TRP A 150 -4.40 10.45 0.92
C TRP A 150 -3.43 11.18 1.84
N ARG A 151 -2.14 10.93 1.66
CA ARG A 151 -1.10 11.72 2.34
C ARG A 151 0.18 11.79 1.50
N SER A 152 0.96 12.85 1.67
CA SER A 152 2.33 12.89 1.15
C SER A 152 3.20 11.85 1.87
N LEU A 153 4.09 11.21 1.12
CA LEU A 153 5.05 10.27 1.70
C LEU A 153 6.12 11.05 2.49
N ASN A 154 6.57 12.16 1.93
CA ASN A 154 7.59 13.04 2.52
C ASN A 154 6.97 14.37 2.96
N ALA A 155 7.48 14.94 4.07
CA ALA A 155 7.06 16.24 4.57
C ALA A 155 7.31 17.40 3.58
N GLN A 156 8.28 17.25 2.68
CA GLN A 156 8.67 18.25 1.67
C GLN A 156 7.85 18.19 0.37
N ALA A 157 6.74 17.42 0.34
CA ALA A 157 5.87 17.25 -0.83
C ALA A 157 6.57 16.77 -2.13
N SER A 158 7.86 16.42 -2.06
CA SER A 158 8.58 15.81 -3.17
C SER A 158 8.50 14.29 -3.07
N GLY A 159 7.90 13.65 -4.06
CA GLY A 159 7.75 12.19 -4.11
C GLY A 159 6.28 11.74 -4.20
N PRO A 160 6.05 10.44 -4.28
CA PRO A 160 4.71 9.90 -4.47
C PRO A 160 3.80 10.17 -3.27
N LEU A 161 2.51 10.28 -3.55
CA LEU A 161 1.48 10.21 -2.52
C LEU A 161 1.33 8.77 -2.01
N ILE A 162 0.82 8.61 -0.81
CA ILE A 162 0.27 7.34 -0.33
C ILE A 162 -1.26 7.43 -0.44
N TRP A 163 -1.85 6.45 -1.11
CA TRP A 163 -3.29 6.30 -1.22
C TRP A 163 -3.75 5.00 -0.55
N ARG A 164 -4.77 5.09 0.31
CA ARG A 164 -5.38 3.98 1.04
C ARG A 164 -6.88 3.97 0.80
N PRO A 165 -7.33 3.42 -0.33
CA PRO A 165 -8.73 3.51 -0.72
C PRO A 165 -9.69 2.67 0.12
N LEU A 166 -9.19 1.70 0.89
CA LEU A 166 -10.00 0.73 1.62
C LEU A 166 -10.19 1.06 3.12
N LEU A 167 -9.73 2.22 3.59
CA LEU A 167 -9.80 2.59 5.02
C LEU A 167 -11.22 2.65 5.60
N SER A 168 -12.24 2.69 4.77
CA SER A 168 -13.65 2.70 5.19
C SER A 168 -14.38 1.37 4.97
N VAL A 169 -13.65 0.31 4.63
CA VAL A 169 -14.20 -1.01 4.31
C VAL A 169 -13.84 -2.04 5.36
#